data_ce735fa0af4c478a1b9f0432db5bfbac
#
_entry.id   ce735fa0af4c478a1b9f0432db5bfbac
#
_cell.length_a   1.000
_cell.length_b   1.000
_cell.length_c   1.000
_cell.angle_alpha   90.00
_cell.angle_beta   90.00
_cell.angle_gamma   90.00
#
_symmetry.space_group_name_H-M   'P 1'
#
loop_
_entity.id
_entity.type
_entity.pdbx_description
1 polymer ?
#
loop_
_entity_poly.entity_id
_entity_poly.type
_entity_poly.pdbx_seq_one_letter_code
_entity_poly.pdbx_strand_id
1 'polypeptide(L)'
;MRKLLSVFLAAILLVGCSAPKETASYRQISMDEAITMMEEESGYIILDVRTPEEFADKHIPGAVNIPNESISTEEIPELPDKDQLILVYCRSGNRSKQASEKLADMGYTNIVEIGGINSWPGETVSG
;
A
#
# COMPACT_ATOMS: atom_id res chain seq x y z
N MET A 1 -11.03 57.08 -31.73
CA MET A 1 -11.07 56.55 -31.46
C MET A 1 -11.24 55.61 -31.03
N ARG A 2 -11.21 54.99 -30.82
CA ARG A 2 -11.49 54.11 -30.40
C ARG A 2 -11.14 53.15 -29.86
N LYS A 3 -11.13 52.57 -29.28
CA LYS A 3 -10.85 51.73 -28.69
C LYS A 3 -11.18 50.64 -28.42
N LEU A 4 -10.94 49.94 -28.33
CA LEU A 4 -11.21 48.87 -28.26
C LEU A 4 -11.01 48.22 -27.28
N LEU A 5 -11.45 47.62 -26.85
CA LEU A 5 -11.39 46.97 -25.96
C LEU A 5 -11.37 45.77 -25.97
N SER A 6 -10.79 45.13 -25.82
CA SER A 6 -10.68 43.92 -25.80
C SER A 6 -10.94 43.35 -24.67
N VAL A 7 -11.63 42.78 -24.62
CA VAL A 7 -11.90 42.17 -23.62
C VAL A 7 -11.50 40.96 -23.48
N PHE A 8 -11.08 40.53 -22.86
CA PHE A 8 -10.66 39.42 -22.64
C PHE A 8 -11.19 38.75 -21.78
N LEU A 9 -11.57 38.00 -21.85
CA LEU A 9 -12.04 37.18 -21.20
C LEU A 9 -11.34 36.20 -20.83
N ALA A 10 -11.00 36.03 -20.09
CA ALA A 10 -10.34 35.11 -19.55
C ALA A 10 -11.08 34.09 -19.16
N ALA A 11 -11.11 33.28 -19.69
CA ALA A 11 -11.81 32.28 -19.40
C ALA A 11 -11.22 31.48 -18.46
N ILE A 12 -11.48 31.47 -17.57
CA ILE A 12 -10.99 30.71 -16.74
C ILE A 12 -11.40 29.52 -16.61
N LEU A 13 -11.01 28.77 -16.79
CA LEU A 13 -11.26 27.62 -16.73
C LEU A 13 -11.08 27.04 -15.68
N LEU A 14 -11.60 26.79 -15.10
CA LEU A 14 -11.56 26.15 -14.22
C LEU A 14 -11.74 25.06 -14.23
N VAL A 15 -11.32 24.43 -14.40
CA VAL A 15 -11.30 23.40 -14.34
C VAL A 15 -11.45 22.84 -13.34
N GLY A 16 -11.92 22.40 -13.00
CA GLY A 16 -12.13 21.65 -12.30
C GLY A 16 -11.87 21.02 -11.65
N CYS A 17 -11.83 21.01 -11.43
CA CYS A 17 -11.65 20.57 -10.60
C CYS A 17 -12.11 19.68 -10.06
N SER A 18 -12.49 19.13 -10.46
CA SER A 18 -12.94 18.14 -10.03
C SER A 18 -12.07 17.25 -9.82
N ALA A 19 -11.38 17.43 -9.15
CA ALA A 19 -10.57 16.52 -8.82
C ALA A 19 -11.29 15.40 -8.48
N PRO A 20 -11.03 14.39 -8.91
CA PRO A 20 -11.72 13.24 -8.63
C PRO A 20 -11.27 12.95 -7.32
N LYS A 21 -12.11 12.47 -6.61
CA LYS A 21 -11.78 12.10 -5.48
C LYS A 21 -10.66 11.26 -5.54
N GLU A 22 -9.63 11.41 -4.99
CA GLU A 22 -8.66 10.58 -5.00
C GLU A 22 -9.00 9.38 -4.40
N THR A 23 -9.09 8.33 -5.05
CA THR A 23 -9.33 7.09 -4.44
C THR A 23 -8.06 6.75 -3.82
N ALA A 24 -8.07 6.31 -2.62
CA ALA A 24 -6.91 5.79 -1.96
C ALA A 24 -6.34 4.66 -2.78
N SER A 25 -5.05 4.56 -2.84
CA SER A 25 -4.42 3.56 -3.68
C SER A 25 -3.15 3.05 -3.04
N TYR A 26 -2.67 1.95 -3.56
CA TYR A 26 -1.43 1.36 -3.14
C TYR A 26 -0.62 1.02 -4.38
N ARG A 27 0.68 0.76 -4.21
CA ARG A 27 1.53 0.37 -5.33
C ARG A 27 1.67 -1.14 -5.34
N GLN A 28 1.91 -1.70 -6.51
CA GLN A 28 2.21 -3.10 -6.65
C GLN A 28 3.56 -3.24 -7.29
N ILE A 29 4.40 -4.09 -6.73
CA ILE A 29 5.71 -4.38 -7.30
C ILE A 29 5.92 -5.88 -7.25
N SER A 30 6.88 -6.38 -7.99
CA SER A 30 7.20 -7.79 -7.99
C SER A 30 7.98 -8.13 -6.72
N MET A 31 8.07 -9.42 -6.42
CA MET A 31 8.82 -9.85 -5.26
C MET A 31 10.31 -9.50 -5.44
N ASP A 32 10.84 -9.58 -6.65
CA ASP A 32 12.23 -9.22 -6.90
C ASP A 32 12.46 -7.73 -6.61
N GLU A 33 11.53 -6.90 -7.03
CA GLU A 33 11.62 -5.47 -6.75
C GLU A 33 11.49 -5.21 -5.26
N ALA A 34 10.66 -6.00 -4.58
CA ALA A 34 10.49 -5.85 -3.15
C ALA A 34 11.80 -6.15 -2.42
N ILE A 35 12.51 -7.18 -2.85
CA ILE A 35 13.78 -7.53 -2.23
C ILE A 35 14.78 -6.40 -2.40
N THR A 36 14.85 -5.81 -3.58
CA THR A 36 15.71 -4.67 -3.82
C THR A 36 15.30 -3.51 -2.90
N MET A 37 14.02 -3.27 -2.76
CA MET A 37 13.53 -2.21 -1.89
C MET A 37 13.95 -2.48 -0.44
N MET A 38 13.85 -3.72 0.00
CA MET A 38 14.26 -4.07 1.37
C MET A 38 15.75 -3.83 1.59
N GLU A 39 16.54 -3.97 0.54
CA GLU A 39 17.97 -3.74 0.65
C GLU A 39 18.31 -2.25 0.67
N GLU A 40 17.51 -1.45 0.01
CA GLU A 40 17.79 -0.03 -0.13
C GLU A 40 17.09 0.85 0.90
N GLU A 41 16.02 0.38 1.48
CA GLU A 41 15.24 1.18 2.42
C GLU A 41 15.42 0.67 3.84
N SER A 42 15.00 1.48 4.79
CA SER A 42 15.01 1.04 6.18
C SER A 42 13.71 1.52 6.81
N GLY A 43 13.40 1.02 7.98
CA GLY A 43 12.23 1.46 8.71
C GLY A 43 10.92 0.97 8.12
N TYR A 44 10.96 -0.02 7.24
CA TYR A 44 9.73 -0.55 6.67
C TYR A 44 9.18 -1.68 7.54
N ILE A 45 7.92 -1.99 7.34
CA ILE A 45 7.28 -3.14 7.97
C ILE A 45 6.96 -4.13 6.87
N ILE A 46 7.23 -5.40 7.10
CA ILE A 46 6.79 -6.48 6.22
C ILE A 46 5.54 -7.03 6.86
N LEU A 47 4.42 -6.96 6.16
CA LEU A 47 3.12 -7.33 6.70
C LEU A 47 2.59 -8.57 6.02
N ASP A 48 2.41 -9.63 6.81
CA ASP A 48 1.87 -10.91 6.35
C ASP A 48 0.40 -10.91 6.69
N VAL A 49 -0.45 -10.94 5.67
CA VAL A 49 -1.89 -10.87 5.90
C VAL A 49 -2.57 -12.24 5.75
N ARG A 50 -1.78 -13.32 5.89
CA ARG A 50 -2.34 -14.68 5.88
C ARG A 50 -2.89 -15.00 7.25
N THR A 51 -3.38 -16.21 7.41
CA THR A 51 -3.90 -16.63 8.70
C THR A 51 -2.77 -16.82 9.70
N PRO A 52 -3.08 -16.81 11.00
CA PRO A 52 -2.05 -17.05 12.01
C PRO A 52 -1.40 -18.43 11.84
N GLU A 53 -2.16 -19.43 11.41
CA GLU A 53 -1.60 -20.75 11.22
C GLU A 53 -0.59 -20.78 10.08
N GLU A 54 -0.90 -20.11 8.99
CA GLU A 54 0.04 -20.02 7.87
C GLU A 54 1.31 -19.30 8.30
N PHE A 55 1.16 -18.23 9.04
CA PHE A 55 2.29 -17.46 9.52
C PHE A 55 3.17 -18.32 10.45
N ALA A 56 2.55 -19.03 11.37
CA ALA A 56 3.31 -19.86 12.31
C ALA A 56 4.07 -20.96 11.58
N ASP A 57 3.50 -21.47 10.50
CA ASP A 57 4.16 -22.53 9.74
C ASP A 57 5.44 -21.99 9.09
N LYS A 58 5.35 -20.88 8.43
CA LYS A 58 6.55 -20.21 7.91
C LYS A 58 6.18 -18.81 7.47
N HIS A 59 7.10 -17.90 7.59
CA HIS A 59 6.88 -16.51 7.14
C HIS A 59 8.22 -15.88 6.78
N ILE A 60 8.16 -14.75 6.10
CA ILE A 60 9.35 -14.00 5.75
C ILE A 60 9.95 -13.46 7.04
N PRO A 61 11.25 -13.60 7.25
CA PRO A 61 11.86 -13.14 8.50
C PRO A 61 11.54 -11.67 8.78
N GLY A 62 11.16 -11.39 10.01
CA GLY A 62 10.84 -10.02 10.42
C GLY A 62 9.41 -9.60 10.15
N ALA A 63 8.62 -10.43 9.49
CA ALA A 63 7.24 -10.04 9.17
C ALA A 63 6.35 -10.03 10.40
N VAL A 64 5.36 -9.15 10.34
CA VAL A 64 4.31 -9.05 11.36
C VAL A 64 3.06 -9.63 10.75
N ASN A 65 2.30 -10.37 11.52
CA ASN A 65 1.08 -11.00 10.99
C ASN A 65 -0.18 -10.25 11.44
N ILE A 66 -0.93 -9.76 10.47
CA ILE A 66 -2.25 -9.18 10.72
C ILE A 66 -3.15 -9.74 9.62
N PRO A 67 -3.96 -10.73 9.93
CA PRO A 67 -4.75 -11.40 8.90
C PRO A 67 -5.67 -10.43 8.15
N ASN A 68 -5.78 -10.64 6.85
CA ASN A 68 -6.61 -9.79 6.00
C ASN A 68 -8.02 -9.63 6.56
N GLU A 69 -8.59 -10.72 7.06
CA GLU A 69 -9.96 -10.65 7.56
C GLU A 69 -10.11 -9.76 8.78
N SER A 70 -9.04 -9.51 9.50
CA SER A 70 -9.12 -8.68 10.68
C SER A 70 -8.91 -7.21 10.38
N ILE A 71 -8.55 -6.87 9.14
CA ILE A 71 -8.35 -5.48 8.77
C ILE A 71 -9.70 -4.92 8.35
N SER A 72 -10.15 -3.90 9.06
CA SER A 72 -11.42 -3.27 8.74
C SER A 72 -11.19 -1.76 8.79
N THR A 73 -12.01 -1.03 9.51
CA THR A 73 -11.84 0.40 9.58
C THR A 73 -11.28 0.85 10.91
N GLU A 74 -11.02 -0.11 11.83
CA GLU A 74 -10.54 0.27 13.14
C GLU A 74 -9.04 0.44 13.15
N GLU A 75 -8.57 1.29 14.04
CA GLU A 75 -7.16 1.52 14.17
C GLU A 75 -6.42 0.23 14.43
N ILE A 76 -5.23 0.15 13.90
CA ILE A 76 -4.38 -1.03 14.05
C ILE A 76 -3.19 -0.62 14.89
N PRO A 77 -3.17 -1.02 16.15
CA PRO A 77 -2.08 -0.57 17.04
C PRO A 77 -0.69 -0.97 16.55
N GLU A 78 -0.58 -2.08 15.84
CA GLU A 78 0.71 -2.54 15.33
C GLU A 78 1.21 -1.67 14.19
N LEU A 79 0.34 -0.84 13.61
CA LEU A 79 0.69 0.02 12.48
C LEU A 79 0.30 1.45 12.81
N PRO A 80 1.00 2.06 13.78
CA PRO A 80 0.59 3.39 14.24
C PRO A 80 0.96 4.54 13.31
N ASP A 81 1.95 4.33 12.45
CA ASP A 81 2.43 5.40 11.57
C ASP A 81 1.80 5.23 10.20
N LYS A 82 0.88 6.11 9.85
CA LYS A 82 0.17 6.01 8.59
C LYS A 82 1.05 6.29 7.37
N ASP A 83 2.22 6.86 7.57
CA ASP A 83 3.11 7.17 6.46
C ASP A 83 4.28 6.20 6.34
N GLN A 84 4.33 5.20 7.20
CA GLN A 84 5.42 4.23 7.18
C GLN A 84 5.31 3.34 5.96
N LEU A 85 6.43 2.96 5.41
CA LEU A 85 6.46 2.03 4.28
C LEU A 85 6.06 0.65 4.78
N ILE A 86 5.04 0.08 4.19
CA ILE A 86 4.53 -1.23 4.58
C ILE A 86 4.48 -2.11 3.34
N LEU A 87 5.21 -3.22 3.39
CA LEU A 87 5.28 -4.18 2.29
C LEU A 87 4.34 -5.32 2.64
N VAL A 88 3.30 -5.51 1.84
CA VAL A 88 2.19 -6.40 2.18
C VAL A 88 2.24 -7.64 1.30
N TYR A 89 2.21 -8.82 1.91
CA TYR A 89 2.19 -10.06 1.14
C TYR A 89 1.20 -11.06 1.73
N CYS A 90 0.83 -12.03 0.92
CA CYS A 90 0.04 -13.17 1.40
C CYS A 90 0.64 -14.43 0.80
N ARG A 91 -0.17 -15.39 0.42
CA ARG A 91 0.35 -16.62 -0.14
C ARG A 91 0.63 -16.47 -1.63
N SER A 92 -0.35 -15.99 -2.38
CA SER A 92 -0.22 -15.87 -3.83
C SER A 92 -0.59 -14.51 -4.37
N GLY A 93 -1.03 -13.58 -3.52
CA GLY A 93 -1.28 -12.19 -3.94
C GLY A 93 -2.71 -11.71 -3.82
N ASN A 94 -3.69 -12.58 -3.65
CA ASN A 94 -5.08 -12.13 -3.61
C ASN A 94 -5.45 -11.40 -2.32
N ARG A 95 -5.15 -12.00 -1.19
CA ARG A 95 -5.48 -11.38 0.09
C ARG A 95 -4.65 -10.12 0.32
N SER A 96 -3.41 -10.11 -0.18
CA SER A 96 -2.55 -8.95 0.00
C SER A 96 -3.07 -7.75 -0.78
N LYS A 97 -3.70 -7.97 -1.93
CA LYS A 97 -4.31 -6.87 -2.67
C LYS A 97 -5.51 -6.32 -1.93
N GLN A 98 -6.33 -7.22 -1.37
CA GLN A 98 -7.49 -6.79 -0.59
C GLN A 98 -7.04 -6.01 0.64
N ALA A 99 -6.05 -6.52 1.36
CA ALA A 99 -5.55 -5.87 2.55
C ALA A 99 -4.93 -4.51 2.22
N SER A 100 -4.19 -4.43 1.11
CA SER A 100 -3.56 -3.20 0.70
C SER A 100 -4.60 -2.12 0.40
N GLU A 101 -5.69 -2.53 -0.24
CA GLU A 101 -6.76 -1.58 -0.53
C GLU A 101 -7.41 -1.09 0.74
N LYS A 102 -7.66 -2.00 1.68
CA LYS A 102 -8.25 -1.61 2.97
C LYS A 102 -7.36 -0.64 3.71
N LEU A 103 -6.06 -0.92 3.73
CA LEU A 103 -5.12 -0.05 4.44
C LEU A 103 -5.04 1.32 3.78
N ALA A 104 -5.03 1.36 2.46
CA ALA A 104 -5.01 2.63 1.76
C ALA A 104 -6.27 3.42 2.10
N ASP A 105 -7.43 2.75 2.14
CA ASP A 105 -8.68 3.40 2.47
C ASP A 105 -8.67 3.93 3.91
N MET A 106 -7.89 3.33 4.79
CA MET A 106 -7.79 3.78 6.18
C MET A 106 -6.84 4.96 6.33
N GLY A 107 -6.19 5.39 5.25
CA GLY A 107 -5.30 6.53 5.30
C GLY A 107 -3.82 6.20 5.31
N TYR A 108 -3.45 4.93 5.18
CA TYR A 108 -2.05 4.57 5.07
C TYR A 108 -1.56 5.01 3.69
N THR A 109 -0.49 5.79 3.66
CA THR A 109 -0.08 6.47 2.44
C THR A 109 1.06 5.80 1.71
N ASN A 110 1.65 4.77 2.28
CA ASN A 110 2.85 4.19 1.69
C ASN A 110 2.77 2.67 1.70
N ILE A 111 1.72 2.15 1.08
CA ILE A 111 1.46 0.71 1.02
C ILE A 111 1.99 0.17 -0.29
N VAL A 112 2.77 -0.91 -0.22
CA VAL A 112 3.33 -1.56 -1.38
C VAL A 112 2.99 -3.04 -1.30
N GLU A 113 2.18 -3.51 -2.23
CA GLU A 113 1.78 -4.91 -2.28
C GLU A 113 2.83 -5.67 -3.08
N ILE A 114 3.36 -6.75 -2.53
CA ILE A 114 4.52 -7.42 -3.11
C ILE A 114 4.25 -8.86 -3.54
N GLY A 115 2.99 -9.28 -3.55
CA GLY A 115 2.66 -10.61 -4.05
C GLY A 115 2.55 -11.63 -2.94
N GLY A 116 3.13 -12.78 -3.15
CA GLY A 116 2.97 -13.87 -2.20
C GLY A 116 4.26 -14.55 -1.84
N ILE A 117 4.23 -15.22 -0.69
CA ILE A 117 5.39 -15.95 -0.20
C ILE A 117 5.79 -17.05 -1.18
N ASN A 118 4.85 -17.47 -2.04
CA ASN A 118 5.18 -18.46 -3.06
C ASN A 118 6.30 -17.99 -3.99
N SER A 119 6.47 -16.68 -4.13
CA SER A 119 7.51 -16.12 -4.99
C SER A 119 8.72 -15.64 -4.20
N TRP A 120 8.74 -15.85 -2.91
CA TRP A 120 9.84 -15.40 -2.06
C TRP A 120 11.01 -16.38 -2.18
N PRO A 121 12.16 -15.94 -2.66
CA PRO A 121 13.30 -16.85 -2.85
C PRO A 121 14.18 -17.03 -1.63
N GLY A 122 13.98 -16.24 -0.61
CA GLY A 122 14.85 -16.26 0.55
C GLY A 122 14.43 -17.29 1.58
N GLU A 123 15.08 -17.22 2.71
CA GLU A 123 14.77 -18.13 3.80
C GLU A 123 13.49 -17.73 4.46
N THR A 124 12.84 -18.68 5.09
CA THR A 124 11.67 -18.40 5.91
C THR A 124 11.95 -18.89 7.33
N VAL A 125 11.18 -18.37 8.26
CA VAL A 125 11.26 -18.79 9.65
C VAL A 125 9.89 -19.25 10.09
N SER A 126 9.82 -20.00 11.19
CA SER A 126 8.55 -20.46 11.71
C SER A 126 8.33 -19.91 13.11
N GLY A 127 7.14 -20.05 13.58
CA GLY A 127 6.78 -19.53 14.90
C GLY A 127 6.15 -18.16 14.84
#